data_2ed4d6b4d8064f9905d756f2046c0322
#
_entry.id   2ed4d6b4d8064f9905d756f2046c0322
#
_cell.length_a   1.000
_cell.length_b   1.000
_cell.length_c   1.000
_cell.angle_alpha   90.00
_cell.angle_beta   90.00
_cell.angle_gamma   90.00
#
_symmetry.space_group_name_H-M   'P 1'
#
loop_
_entity.id
_entity.type
_entity.pdbx_description
1 polymer ?
#
loop_
_entity_poly.entity_id
_entity_poly.type
_entity_poly.pdbx_seq_one_letter_code
_entity_poly.pdbx_strand_id
1 'polypeptide(L)'
;MNFQIRIVAIADNGQEQVHEITPLQRTELKPATLGLTLAEGKAILGEIQRVVVEQQTAHCVAAHRRCSACGQPRHTKGNHDLPMRTVFGKITIQSPRFVHCDCQPHETKSFSPLAQVLTERTTPELLFLETEWSSLMSYGLTAELLQEVLPMDSPLHASTIREHLCNVAQRLENELGEEQWSFIEGCQRDWNKLPPPDGPLTVGIDGGYVRGRNKEGHFEVIAGKSLLAFRREAGEEEELSGKCFAFVQTYDEKPKRRLFEVLRSQGLQMNQQVEFLSDGGEDVRNVQLYLNPEAEHLLDWFHVTMRLTVLLQTAKGVPEKIGEGEEQYELRPKVLKQLESIKWYLWHGNTFQALNKLQDLEMDLDAAACDSKDENTRKLLKGAEELRTYVERNQKFLPNYGERYRNGERIASGFVESAVNQVVSKRMVKHQQMQWTQRGAHLLLQIRTRVLNEEWEDTFRRWYPGFRPQTQEQPVKKAA
;
A
#
# COMPACT_ATOMS: atom_id res chain seq x y z
N MET A 1 -27.08 12.49 41.49
CA MET A 1 -26.20 13.60 41.10
C MET A 1 -26.58 14.06 39.70
N ASN A 2 -26.67 15.36 39.47
CA ASN A 2 -26.91 15.95 38.14
C ASN A 2 -25.65 16.68 37.69
N PHE A 3 -25.21 16.45 36.50
CA PHE A 3 -24.08 17.13 35.87
C PHE A 3 -24.61 18.00 34.72
N GLN A 4 -24.17 19.23 34.62
CA GLN A 4 -24.40 20.11 33.49
C GLN A 4 -23.10 20.35 32.76
N ILE A 5 -23.09 20.11 31.42
CA ILE A 5 -21.97 20.42 30.56
C ILE A 5 -22.32 21.67 29.79
N ARG A 6 -21.44 22.69 29.83
CA ARG A 6 -21.65 23.98 29.15
C ARG A 6 -20.42 24.31 28.33
N ILE A 7 -20.62 24.87 27.15
CA ILE A 7 -19.58 25.50 26.35
C ILE A 7 -19.76 27.01 26.45
N VAL A 8 -18.65 27.70 26.72
CA VAL A 8 -18.62 29.17 26.66
C VAL A 8 -17.83 29.56 25.41
N ALA A 9 -18.49 30.15 24.43
CA ALA A 9 -17.86 30.76 23.28
C ALA A 9 -17.55 32.22 23.60
N ILE A 10 -16.26 32.59 23.51
CA ILE A 10 -15.79 33.95 23.79
C ILE A 10 -15.42 34.60 22.45
N ALA A 11 -16.12 35.65 22.08
CA ALA A 11 -15.83 36.43 20.88
C ALA A 11 -14.60 37.34 21.10
N ASP A 12 -13.96 37.82 20.01
CA ASP A 12 -12.79 38.71 20.06
C ASP A 12 -13.01 40.00 20.87
N ASN A 13 -14.26 40.45 20.98
CA ASN A 13 -14.69 41.64 21.79
C ASN A 13 -14.89 41.29 23.28
N GLY A 14 -14.63 40.05 23.71
CA GLY A 14 -14.83 39.57 25.07
C GLY A 14 -16.29 39.21 25.42
N GLN A 15 -17.21 39.23 24.45
CA GLN A 15 -18.58 38.81 24.68
C GLN A 15 -18.69 37.29 24.78
N GLU A 16 -19.31 36.81 25.86
CA GLU A 16 -19.49 35.40 26.13
C GLU A 16 -20.87 34.92 25.71
N GLN A 17 -20.91 33.75 25.07
CA GLN A 17 -22.17 33.04 24.78
C GLN A 17 -22.06 31.64 25.41
N VAL A 18 -23.04 31.34 26.29
CA VAL A 18 -23.09 30.05 26.98
C VAL A 18 -24.10 29.14 26.27
N HIS A 19 -23.59 27.96 25.89
CA HIS A 19 -24.41 26.91 25.29
C HIS A 19 -24.49 25.73 26.27
N GLU A 20 -25.72 25.33 26.61
CA GLU A 20 -25.95 24.13 27.40
C GLU A 20 -25.93 22.92 26.49
N ILE A 21 -25.09 21.91 26.87
CA ILE A 21 -25.03 20.62 26.24
C ILE A 21 -26.01 19.67 26.95
N THR A 22 -25.89 18.40 26.78
CA THR A 22 -26.77 17.39 27.39
C THR A 22 -26.57 17.30 28.91
N PRO A 23 -27.64 17.36 29.75
CA PRO A 23 -27.50 17.08 31.18
C PRO A 23 -27.31 15.57 31.40
N LEU A 24 -26.45 15.22 32.36
CA LEU A 24 -26.22 13.84 32.77
C LEU A 24 -26.79 13.61 34.17
N GLN A 25 -27.55 12.54 34.35
CA GLN A 25 -28.06 12.12 35.65
C GLN A 25 -27.40 10.80 36.07
N ARG A 26 -26.96 10.75 37.36
CA ARG A 26 -26.46 9.55 38.01
C ARG A 26 -27.24 9.35 39.33
N THR A 27 -28.01 8.30 39.39
CA THR A 27 -28.77 7.96 40.59
C THR A 27 -27.98 7.15 41.57
N GLU A 28 -27.19 6.20 41.08
CA GLU A 28 -26.39 5.28 41.87
C GLU A 28 -25.11 4.88 41.14
N LEU A 29 -24.12 4.43 41.88
CA LEU A 29 -22.85 3.93 41.34
C LEU A 29 -23.03 2.49 40.89
N LYS A 30 -22.99 2.27 39.56
CA LYS A 30 -23.04 0.92 38.94
C LYS A 30 -21.94 0.82 37.87
N PRO A 31 -21.37 -0.38 37.64
CA PRO A 31 -20.38 -0.56 36.57
C PRO A 31 -20.86 -0.11 35.20
N ALA A 32 -22.14 -0.33 34.87
CA ALA A 32 -22.73 0.04 33.59
C ALA A 32 -22.89 1.55 33.37
N THR A 33 -22.88 2.35 34.43
CA THR A 33 -23.10 3.81 34.40
C THR A 33 -21.93 4.57 35.02
N LEU A 34 -20.77 3.89 35.20
CA LEU A 34 -19.55 4.53 35.69
C LEU A 34 -18.95 5.41 34.59
N GLY A 35 -18.81 6.70 34.89
CA GLY A 35 -18.30 7.69 33.89
C GLY A 35 -19.32 7.98 32.79
N LEU A 36 -18.86 8.04 31.54
CA LEU A 36 -19.69 8.24 30.35
C LEU A 36 -19.89 6.93 29.63
N THR A 37 -21.13 6.67 29.24
CA THR A 37 -21.42 5.61 28.26
C THR A 37 -21.05 6.10 26.86
N LEU A 38 -20.86 5.16 25.92
CA LEU A 38 -20.55 5.49 24.52
C LEU A 38 -21.63 6.38 23.91
N ALA A 39 -22.92 6.09 24.19
CA ALA A 39 -24.04 6.90 23.69
C ALA A 39 -24.02 8.32 24.22
N GLU A 40 -23.75 8.51 25.52
CA GLU A 40 -23.61 9.85 26.11
C GLU A 40 -22.42 10.60 25.55
N GLY A 41 -21.27 9.93 25.39
CA GLY A 41 -20.08 10.50 24.76
C GLY A 41 -20.34 10.98 23.33
N LYS A 42 -21.05 10.17 22.54
CA LYS A 42 -21.46 10.53 21.18
C LYS A 42 -22.37 11.76 21.17
N ALA A 43 -23.40 11.80 22.03
CA ALA A 43 -24.32 12.94 22.11
C ALA A 43 -23.58 14.22 22.49
N ILE A 44 -22.71 14.18 23.49
CA ILE A 44 -21.91 15.33 23.94
C ILE A 44 -21.02 15.83 22.82
N LEU A 45 -20.25 14.94 22.16
CA LEU A 45 -19.33 15.32 21.09
C LEU A 45 -20.05 15.88 19.87
N GLY A 46 -21.21 15.33 19.49
CA GLY A 46 -22.03 15.85 18.41
C GLY A 46 -22.53 17.29 18.69
N GLU A 47 -23.02 17.57 19.89
CA GLU A 47 -23.45 18.90 20.30
C GLU A 47 -22.28 19.89 20.40
N ILE A 48 -21.14 19.48 20.95
CA ILE A 48 -19.92 20.31 20.98
C ILE A 48 -19.53 20.68 19.55
N GLN A 49 -19.46 19.71 18.66
CA GLN A 49 -19.11 19.94 17.26
C GLN A 49 -20.08 20.91 16.57
N ARG A 50 -21.38 20.79 16.82
CA ARG A 50 -22.40 21.69 16.27
C ARG A 50 -22.15 23.13 16.70
N VAL A 51 -21.96 23.35 18.00
CA VAL A 51 -21.71 24.69 18.54
C VAL A 51 -20.44 25.30 18.00
N VAL A 52 -19.35 24.54 17.99
CA VAL A 52 -18.04 25.01 17.47
C VAL A 52 -18.15 25.42 16.00
N VAL A 53 -18.76 24.58 15.14
CA VAL A 53 -18.90 24.86 13.70
C VAL A 53 -19.84 26.06 13.48
N GLU A 54 -20.95 26.17 14.22
CA GLU A 54 -21.86 27.34 14.14
C GLU A 54 -21.10 28.64 14.46
N GLN A 55 -20.29 28.67 15.53
CA GLN A 55 -19.54 29.87 15.90
C GLN A 55 -18.43 30.18 14.87
N GLN A 56 -17.66 29.19 14.42
CA GLN A 56 -16.63 29.39 13.39
C GLN A 56 -17.22 29.94 12.08
N THR A 57 -18.35 29.39 11.64
CA THR A 57 -19.00 29.83 10.40
C THR A 57 -19.67 31.22 10.56
N ALA A 58 -20.28 31.53 11.71
CA ALA A 58 -20.79 32.84 12.02
C ALA A 58 -19.70 33.92 11.99
N HIS A 59 -18.53 33.63 12.60
CA HIS A 59 -17.37 34.51 12.59
C HIS A 59 -16.88 34.76 11.15
N CYS A 60 -16.69 33.71 10.35
CA CYS A 60 -16.28 33.82 8.94
C CYS A 60 -17.29 34.65 8.12
N VAL A 61 -18.59 34.42 8.30
CA VAL A 61 -19.65 35.19 7.60
C VAL A 61 -19.64 36.65 8.03
N ALA A 62 -19.45 36.94 9.33
CA ALA A 62 -19.38 38.29 9.86
C ALA A 62 -18.25 39.12 9.26
N ALA A 63 -17.08 38.52 9.11
CA ALA A 63 -15.89 39.13 8.49
C ALA A 63 -16.14 39.54 7.03
N HIS A 64 -17.06 38.86 6.33
CA HIS A 64 -17.35 39.11 4.92
C HIS A 64 -18.59 40.00 4.69
N ARG A 65 -19.31 40.41 5.75
CA ARG A 65 -20.50 41.29 5.65
C ARG A 65 -20.17 42.69 5.15
N ARG A 66 -18.94 43.16 5.28
CA ARG A 66 -18.46 44.43 4.78
C ARG A 66 -17.41 44.23 3.69
N CYS A 67 -17.38 45.13 2.73
CA CYS A 67 -16.34 45.14 1.72
C CYS A 67 -14.99 45.52 2.35
N SER A 68 -13.97 44.70 2.12
CA SER A 68 -12.61 44.95 2.65
C SER A 68 -11.96 46.20 2.06
N ALA A 69 -12.37 46.64 0.86
CA ALA A 69 -11.78 47.80 0.19
C ALA A 69 -12.42 49.11 0.59
N CYS A 70 -13.78 49.20 0.63
CA CYS A 70 -14.48 50.44 0.86
C CYS A 70 -15.31 50.46 2.15
N GLY A 71 -15.34 49.37 2.93
CA GLY A 71 -16.10 49.30 4.19
C GLY A 71 -17.62 49.22 4.06
N GLN A 72 -18.18 49.34 2.86
CA GLN A 72 -19.64 49.33 2.64
C GLN A 72 -20.23 47.94 2.96
N PRO A 73 -21.45 47.88 3.57
CA PRO A 73 -22.13 46.63 3.83
C PRO A 73 -22.51 45.94 2.52
N ARG A 74 -22.34 44.63 2.47
CA ARG A 74 -22.74 43.80 1.33
C ARG A 74 -24.19 43.32 1.47
N HIS A 75 -24.95 43.38 0.39
CA HIS A 75 -26.29 42.85 0.33
C HIS A 75 -26.28 41.32 0.26
N THR A 76 -27.13 40.68 1.06
CA THR A 76 -27.31 39.21 1.02
C THR A 76 -28.31 38.89 -0.10
N LYS A 77 -27.91 38.01 -1.02
CA LYS A 77 -28.74 37.56 -2.15
C LYS A 77 -29.63 36.36 -1.77
N GLY A 78 -29.33 35.70 -0.65
CA GLY A 78 -30.02 34.53 -0.15
C GLY A 78 -29.09 33.59 0.61
N ASN A 79 -29.64 32.53 1.19
CA ASN A 79 -28.87 31.47 1.87
C ASN A 79 -29.01 30.16 1.12
N HIS A 80 -28.08 29.29 1.27
CA HIS A 80 -28.15 27.90 0.82
C HIS A 80 -27.56 26.98 1.90
N ASP A 81 -28.06 25.77 1.93
CA ASP A 81 -27.62 24.75 2.85
C ASP A 81 -26.27 24.13 2.37
N LEU A 82 -25.33 24.06 3.26
CA LEU A 82 -24.02 23.47 3.06
C LEU A 82 -23.88 22.26 3.98
N PRO A 83 -24.21 21.05 3.52
CA PRO A 83 -24.05 19.86 4.35
C PRO A 83 -22.57 19.52 4.48
N MET A 84 -22.11 19.34 5.72
CA MET A 84 -20.75 18.91 6.07
C MET A 84 -20.82 17.61 6.85
N ARG A 85 -19.98 16.64 6.49
CA ARG A 85 -19.77 15.42 7.24
C ARG A 85 -18.50 15.55 8.06
N THR A 86 -18.61 15.28 9.35
CA THR A 86 -17.51 15.37 10.31
C THR A 86 -17.39 14.07 11.08
N VAL A 87 -16.30 13.88 11.81
CA VAL A 87 -16.12 12.74 12.72
C VAL A 87 -17.21 12.69 13.80
N PHE A 88 -17.82 13.85 14.13
CA PHE A 88 -18.82 13.96 15.19
C PHE A 88 -20.21 14.32 14.66
N GLY A 89 -20.59 13.81 13.50
CA GLY A 89 -21.91 13.94 12.93
C GLY A 89 -21.98 14.76 11.64
N LYS A 90 -23.18 14.79 11.06
CA LYS A 90 -23.49 15.59 9.88
C LYS A 90 -24.08 16.92 10.31
N ILE A 91 -23.53 18.02 9.84
CA ILE A 91 -23.95 19.38 10.16
C ILE A 91 -24.42 20.06 8.87
N THR A 92 -25.54 20.75 8.96
CA THR A 92 -26.02 21.62 7.86
C THR A 92 -25.71 23.07 8.21
N ILE A 93 -24.80 23.68 7.46
CA ILE A 93 -24.34 25.05 7.66
C ILE A 93 -25.12 25.97 6.73
N GLN A 94 -25.72 27.05 7.30
CA GLN A 94 -26.37 28.09 6.52
C GLN A 94 -25.34 29.00 5.88
N SER A 95 -25.20 28.92 4.56
CA SER A 95 -24.19 29.67 3.80
C SER A 95 -24.85 30.86 3.04
N PRO A 96 -24.61 32.08 3.48
CA PRO A 96 -25.15 33.25 2.78
C PRO A 96 -24.36 33.52 1.49
N ARG A 97 -25.06 34.04 0.49
CA ARG A 97 -24.46 34.62 -0.72
C ARG A 97 -24.51 36.15 -0.63
N PHE A 98 -23.34 36.76 -0.76
CA PHE A 98 -23.19 38.18 -0.80
C PHE A 98 -23.05 38.70 -2.23
N VAL A 99 -23.61 39.88 -2.50
CA VAL A 99 -23.37 40.60 -3.74
C VAL A 99 -22.01 41.28 -3.64
N HIS A 100 -21.20 41.22 -4.72
CA HIS A 100 -19.95 41.96 -4.80
C HIS A 100 -20.19 43.48 -4.72
N CYS A 101 -19.23 44.18 -4.17
CA CYS A 101 -19.27 45.62 -4.12
C CYS A 101 -18.85 46.23 -5.46
N ASP A 102 -19.56 47.26 -5.91
CA ASP A 102 -19.23 47.93 -7.19
C ASP A 102 -17.91 48.71 -7.17
N CYS A 103 -17.24 48.80 -6.01
CA CYS A 103 -15.93 49.46 -5.88
C CYS A 103 -14.77 48.67 -6.48
N GLN A 104 -14.99 47.43 -6.84
CA GLN A 104 -13.96 46.55 -7.48
C GLN A 104 -14.59 45.71 -8.59
N PRO A 105 -13.95 45.57 -9.73
CA PRO A 105 -14.40 44.69 -10.80
C PRO A 105 -14.38 43.22 -10.34
N HIS A 106 -15.44 42.47 -10.60
CA HIS A 106 -15.58 41.07 -10.33
C HIS A 106 -16.22 40.36 -11.53
N GLU A 107 -15.72 39.15 -11.85
CA GLU A 107 -16.28 38.33 -12.92
C GLU A 107 -17.70 37.82 -12.60
N THR A 108 -18.00 37.63 -11.33
CA THR A 108 -19.28 37.11 -10.86
C THR A 108 -20.03 38.18 -10.08
N LYS A 109 -21.39 38.19 -10.14
CA LYS A 109 -22.22 39.13 -9.42
C LYS A 109 -22.34 38.89 -7.92
N SER A 110 -22.06 37.66 -7.47
CA SER A 110 -22.21 37.26 -6.07
C SER A 110 -21.30 36.07 -5.72
N PHE A 111 -20.94 35.96 -4.45
CA PHE A 111 -20.09 34.87 -3.92
C PHE A 111 -20.62 34.35 -2.59
N SER A 112 -20.22 33.16 -2.20
CA SER A 112 -20.43 32.61 -0.88
C SER A 112 -19.10 32.45 -0.17
N PRO A 113 -18.84 33.15 0.95
CA PRO A 113 -17.58 33.05 1.65
C PRO A 113 -17.30 31.65 2.18
N LEU A 114 -18.33 30.95 2.69
CA LEU A 114 -18.17 29.60 3.20
C LEU A 114 -17.90 28.58 2.10
N ALA A 115 -18.54 28.71 0.93
CA ALA A 115 -18.30 27.80 -0.18
C ALA A 115 -16.91 27.96 -0.82
N GLN A 116 -16.27 29.12 -0.66
CA GLN A 116 -14.91 29.34 -1.11
C GLN A 116 -13.87 28.65 -0.20
N VAL A 117 -14.15 28.58 1.09
CA VAL A 117 -13.27 27.96 2.10
C VAL A 117 -13.56 26.48 2.24
N LEU A 118 -14.84 26.10 2.27
CA LEU A 118 -15.31 24.72 2.47
C LEU A 118 -15.63 24.09 1.10
N THR A 119 -14.60 23.80 0.33
CA THR A 119 -14.72 23.19 -1.01
C THR A 119 -15.11 21.71 -0.94
N GLU A 120 -14.68 21.00 0.09
CA GLU A 120 -15.01 19.62 0.37
C GLU A 120 -16.21 19.52 1.32
N ARG A 121 -16.99 18.43 1.22
CA ARG A 121 -18.17 18.17 2.03
C ARG A 121 -17.96 17.19 3.17
N THR A 122 -16.73 16.72 3.31
CA THR A 122 -16.29 15.79 4.36
C THR A 122 -15.02 16.35 4.96
N THR A 123 -14.93 16.38 6.28
CA THR A 123 -13.74 16.89 6.96
C THR A 123 -12.55 15.97 6.74
N PRO A 124 -11.31 16.50 6.73
CA PRO A 124 -10.10 15.72 6.57
C PRO A 124 -9.97 14.56 7.57
N GLU A 125 -10.35 14.78 8.83
CA GLU A 125 -10.33 13.72 9.86
C GLU A 125 -11.24 12.54 9.52
N LEU A 126 -12.44 12.79 9.01
CA LEU A 126 -13.34 11.71 8.61
C LEU A 126 -12.85 11.00 7.36
N LEU A 127 -12.37 11.75 6.34
CA LEU A 127 -11.76 11.18 5.14
C LEU A 127 -10.54 10.32 5.46
N PHE A 128 -9.72 10.77 6.41
CA PHE A 128 -8.57 10.01 6.88
C PHE A 128 -8.99 8.65 7.44
N LEU A 129 -9.91 8.63 8.41
CA LEU A 129 -10.39 7.39 9.04
C LEU A 129 -11.09 6.45 8.03
N GLU A 130 -11.95 7.00 7.17
CA GLU A 130 -12.64 6.21 6.14
C GLU A 130 -11.67 5.54 5.18
N THR A 131 -10.65 6.27 4.73
CA THR A 131 -9.69 5.78 3.74
C THR A 131 -8.64 4.86 4.36
N GLU A 132 -8.12 5.18 5.54
CA GLU A 132 -7.21 4.33 6.29
C GLU A 132 -7.85 2.97 6.58
N TRP A 133 -9.01 2.94 7.25
CA TRP A 133 -9.63 1.68 7.67
C TRP A 133 -10.14 0.88 6.47
N SER A 134 -10.73 1.53 5.46
CA SER A 134 -11.18 0.81 4.26
C SER A 134 -10.04 0.28 3.40
N SER A 135 -8.82 0.78 3.55
CA SER A 135 -7.63 0.18 2.97
C SER A 135 -7.24 -1.13 3.66
N LEU A 136 -7.56 -1.29 4.94
CA LEU A 136 -7.21 -2.45 5.77
C LEU A 136 -8.31 -3.51 5.80
N MET A 137 -9.59 -3.09 5.77
CA MET A 137 -10.75 -3.97 5.87
C MET A 137 -11.81 -3.66 4.80
N SER A 138 -12.93 -4.40 4.78
CA SER A 138 -14.00 -4.18 3.81
C SER A 138 -14.72 -2.84 4.04
N TYR A 139 -15.25 -2.25 2.98
CA TYR A 139 -16.01 -0.99 3.07
C TYR A 139 -17.22 -1.09 3.99
N GLY A 140 -17.90 -2.26 4.01
CA GLY A 140 -19.02 -2.51 4.91
C GLY A 140 -18.60 -2.52 6.36
N LEU A 141 -17.57 -3.31 6.70
CA LEU A 141 -17.04 -3.36 8.06
C LEU A 141 -16.50 -2.00 8.53
N THR A 142 -15.85 -1.25 7.64
CA THR A 142 -15.43 0.12 7.95
C THR A 142 -16.61 1.00 8.31
N ALA A 143 -17.72 0.92 7.53
CA ALA A 143 -18.93 1.68 7.82
C ALA A 143 -19.54 1.31 9.18
N GLU A 144 -19.66 0.01 9.47
CA GLU A 144 -20.19 -0.50 10.72
C GLU A 144 -19.37 -0.05 11.93
N LEU A 145 -18.04 -0.18 11.88
CA LEU A 145 -17.17 0.21 12.97
C LEU A 145 -17.17 1.73 13.20
N LEU A 146 -17.13 2.54 12.13
CA LEU A 146 -17.22 3.99 12.27
C LEU A 146 -18.56 4.41 12.89
N GLN A 147 -19.67 3.79 12.49
CA GLN A 147 -20.99 4.05 13.10
C GLN A 147 -21.07 3.58 14.56
N GLU A 148 -20.41 2.49 14.89
CA GLU A 148 -20.38 1.99 16.27
C GLU A 148 -19.66 2.96 17.22
N VAL A 149 -18.53 3.53 16.78
CA VAL A 149 -17.68 4.35 17.67
C VAL A 149 -17.91 5.85 17.56
N LEU A 150 -18.36 6.36 16.41
CA LEU A 150 -18.55 7.79 16.16
C LEU A 150 -20.03 8.19 16.21
N PRO A 151 -20.35 9.45 16.55
CA PRO A 151 -21.73 9.96 16.57
C PRO A 151 -22.26 10.27 15.16
N MET A 152 -22.48 9.23 14.36
CA MET A 152 -23.01 9.36 13.02
C MET A 152 -24.54 9.37 13.06
N ASP A 153 -25.15 10.51 12.78
CA ASP A 153 -26.63 10.68 12.78
C ASP A 153 -27.32 10.04 11.59
N SER A 154 -26.58 9.69 10.56
CA SER A 154 -27.11 9.06 9.34
C SER A 154 -26.29 7.84 8.97
N PRO A 155 -26.91 6.79 8.38
CA PRO A 155 -26.19 5.60 7.96
C PRO A 155 -25.02 5.94 7.04
N LEU A 156 -23.85 5.43 7.38
CA LEU A 156 -22.69 5.48 6.53
C LEU A 156 -22.71 4.27 5.58
N HIS A 157 -22.76 4.51 4.28
CA HIS A 157 -22.85 3.42 3.31
C HIS A 157 -21.46 3.02 2.78
N ALA A 158 -21.26 1.73 2.59
CA ALA A 158 -20.05 1.19 1.99
C ALA A 158 -19.71 1.82 0.61
N SER A 159 -20.74 2.21 -0.15
CA SER A 159 -20.58 2.92 -1.43
C SER A 159 -19.96 4.30 -1.28
N THR A 160 -20.34 5.04 -0.23
CA THR A 160 -19.80 6.38 0.07
C THR A 160 -18.34 6.28 0.46
N ILE A 161 -17.99 5.33 1.35
CA ILE A 161 -16.58 5.10 1.75
C ILE A 161 -15.73 4.74 0.52
N ARG A 162 -16.25 3.85 -0.34
CA ARG A 162 -15.56 3.49 -1.59
C ARG A 162 -15.36 4.71 -2.49
N GLU A 163 -16.35 5.56 -2.64
CA GLU A 163 -16.28 6.79 -3.44
C GLU A 163 -15.23 7.75 -2.86
N HIS A 164 -15.23 8.00 -1.55
CA HIS A 164 -14.23 8.80 -0.88
C HIS A 164 -12.82 8.24 -1.09
N LEU A 165 -12.64 6.93 -0.88
CA LEU A 165 -11.36 6.27 -1.14
C LEU A 165 -10.90 6.48 -2.59
N CYS A 166 -11.79 6.26 -3.56
CA CYS A 166 -11.44 6.45 -4.98
C CYS A 166 -11.06 7.90 -5.31
N ASN A 167 -11.76 8.88 -4.74
CA ASN A 167 -11.48 10.30 -4.96
C ASN A 167 -10.13 10.71 -4.36
N VAL A 168 -9.86 10.26 -3.13
CA VAL A 168 -8.60 10.51 -2.44
C VAL A 168 -7.42 9.81 -3.15
N ALA A 169 -7.62 8.56 -3.58
CA ALA A 169 -6.61 7.84 -4.35
C ALA A 169 -6.36 8.49 -5.72
N GLN A 170 -7.40 9.01 -6.38
CA GLN A 170 -7.23 9.73 -7.64
C GLN A 170 -6.42 11.03 -7.46
N ARG A 171 -6.55 11.70 -6.31
CA ARG A 171 -5.68 12.83 -5.96
C ARG A 171 -4.21 12.41 -5.88
N LEU A 172 -3.90 11.25 -5.26
CA LEU A 172 -2.54 10.70 -5.26
C LEU A 172 -2.02 10.41 -6.66
N GLU A 173 -2.86 9.81 -7.54
CA GLU A 173 -2.50 9.54 -8.93
C GLU A 173 -2.18 10.83 -9.71
N ASN A 174 -2.95 11.88 -9.48
CA ASN A 174 -2.73 13.18 -10.12
C ASN A 174 -1.43 13.86 -9.64
N GLU A 175 -1.02 13.60 -8.39
CA GLU A 175 0.21 14.13 -7.79
C GLU A 175 1.46 13.31 -8.16
N LEU A 176 1.30 12.07 -8.65
CA LEU A 176 2.42 11.15 -8.91
C LEU A 176 3.42 11.70 -9.94
N GLY A 177 2.99 12.60 -10.81
CA GLY A 177 3.79 13.10 -11.93
C GLY A 177 3.70 12.20 -13.17
N GLU A 178 4.47 12.53 -14.20
CA GLU A 178 4.42 11.82 -15.47
C GLU A 178 5.39 10.64 -15.53
N GLU A 179 5.02 9.63 -16.31
CA GLU A 179 5.91 8.51 -16.65
C GLU A 179 7.01 9.01 -17.58
N GLN A 180 8.23 8.53 -17.39
CA GLN A 180 9.38 8.89 -18.22
C GLN A 180 10.08 7.66 -18.74
N TRP A 181 10.81 7.81 -19.82
CA TRP A 181 11.65 6.74 -20.38
C TRP A 181 12.73 6.32 -19.38
N SER A 182 13.40 7.28 -18.76
CA SER A 182 14.41 7.08 -17.73
C SER A 182 14.28 8.14 -16.65
N PHE A 183 14.57 7.76 -15.40
CA PHE A 183 14.64 8.64 -14.24
C PHE A 183 16.09 8.91 -13.81
N ILE A 184 17.05 8.51 -14.64
CA ILE A 184 18.48 8.76 -14.41
C ILE A 184 18.80 10.17 -14.87
N GLU A 185 19.28 10.98 -13.93
CA GLU A 185 19.68 12.36 -14.16
C GLU A 185 21.18 12.54 -13.94
N GLY A 186 21.77 13.48 -14.70
CA GLY A 186 23.19 13.77 -14.58
C GLY A 186 24.08 12.82 -15.36
N CYS A 187 25.36 12.85 -15.07
CA CYS A 187 26.36 11.98 -15.68
C CYS A 187 27.33 11.42 -14.63
N GLN A 188 28.14 10.44 -14.99
CA GLN A 188 29.11 9.80 -14.09
C GLN A 188 30.00 10.79 -13.34
N ARG A 189 30.40 11.91 -14.01
CA ARG A 189 31.19 12.97 -13.37
C ARG A 189 30.44 13.66 -12.25
N ASP A 190 29.12 13.82 -12.37
CA ASP A 190 28.29 14.46 -11.36
C ASP A 190 28.03 13.48 -10.24
N TRP A 191 27.78 12.21 -10.55
CA TRP A 191 27.55 11.15 -9.56
C TRP A 191 28.80 10.90 -8.70
N ASN A 192 30.00 10.99 -9.25
CA ASN A 192 31.25 10.86 -8.50
C ASN A 192 31.46 11.95 -7.43
N LYS A 193 30.68 13.04 -7.50
CA LYS A 193 30.69 14.11 -6.48
C LYS A 193 29.71 13.87 -5.33
N LEU A 194 28.78 12.92 -5.50
CA LEU A 194 27.83 12.56 -4.46
C LEU A 194 28.57 11.83 -3.33
N PRO A 195 28.08 11.94 -2.09
CA PRO A 195 28.62 11.14 -1.00
C PRO A 195 28.44 9.64 -1.32
N PRO A 196 29.29 8.77 -0.79
CA PRO A 196 29.10 7.35 -0.95
C PRO A 196 27.77 6.94 -0.33
N PRO A 197 26.93 6.16 -1.04
CA PRO A 197 25.66 5.67 -0.50
C PRO A 197 25.88 4.64 0.60
N ASP A 198 24.93 4.49 1.50
CA ASP A 198 24.98 3.56 2.64
C ASP A 198 24.95 2.06 2.23
N GLY A 199 24.86 1.77 0.96
CA GLY A 199 24.84 0.42 0.37
C GLY A 199 23.82 0.30 -0.75
N PRO A 200 23.67 -0.89 -1.35
CA PRO A 200 22.70 -1.10 -2.41
C PRO A 200 21.26 -1.02 -1.89
N LEU A 201 20.35 -0.50 -2.73
CA LEU A 201 18.92 -0.67 -2.54
C LEU A 201 18.48 -2.01 -3.13
N THR A 202 17.89 -2.87 -2.32
CA THR A 202 17.32 -4.13 -2.79
C THR A 202 15.82 -3.98 -2.99
N VAL A 203 15.36 -4.24 -4.21
CA VAL A 203 13.95 -4.17 -4.60
C VAL A 203 13.48 -5.57 -4.98
N GLY A 204 12.57 -6.11 -4.20
CA GLY A 204 11.92 -7.35 -4.58
C GLY A 204 10.56 -7.08 -5.21
N ILE A 205 10.23 -7.78 -6.30
CA ILE A 205 8.98 -7.62 -7.04
C ILE A 205 8.40 -9.00 -7.33
N ASP A 206 7.09 -9.13 -7.13
CA ASP A 206 6.35 -10.37 -7.40
C ASP A 206 4.91 -10.07 -7.82
N GLY A 207 4.24 -11.02 -8.47
CA GLY A 207 2.88 -10.94 -8.95
C GLY A 207 1.86 -11.59 -8.01
N GLY A 208 0.68 -10.99 -7.94
CA GLY A 208 -0.48 -11.56 -7.25
C GLY A 208 -1.73 -11.47 -8.10
N TYR A 209 -2.56 -12.54 -8.11
CA TYR A 209 -3.78 -12.56 -8.89
C TYR A 209 -5.00 -12.18 -8.07
N VAL A 210 -5.80 -11.27 -8.62
CA VAL A 210 -7.05 -10.77 -8.01
C VAL A 210 -8.24 -11.10 -8.91
N ARG A 211 -9.35 -11.52 -8.30
CA ARG A 211 -10.56 -11.89 -9.02
C ARG A 211 -11.24 -10.65 -9.62
N GLY A 212 -11.37 -10.64 -10.94
CA GLY A 212 -12.04 -9.59 -11.69
C GLY A 212 -13.56 -9.62 -11.55
N ARG A 213 -14.20 -8.46 -11.71
CA ARG A 213 -15.65 -8.32 -11.76
C ARG A 213 -16.18 -8.68 -13.16
N ASN A 214 -17.48 -9.03 -13.27
CA ASN A 214 -18.17 -9.21 -14.55
C ASN A 214 -17.59 -10.33 -15.45
N LYS A 215 -17.14 -11.45 -14.87
CA LYS A 215 -16.56 -12.59 -15.57
C LYS A 215 -15.21 -12.32 -16.27
N GLU A 216 -14.53 -11.25 -15.93
CA GLU A 216 -13.19 -10.92 -16.47
C GLU A 216 -12.08 -11.88 -16.00
N GLY A 217 -12.44 -12.96 -15.28
CA GLY A 217 -11.46 -13.91 -14.76
C GLY A 217 -10.63 -13.32 -13.62
N HIS A 218 -9.32 -13.39 -13.76
CA HIS A 218 -8.35 -12.80 -12.81
C HIS A 218 -7.46 -11.82 -13.56
N PHE A 219 -7.03 -10.77 -12.87
CA PHE A 219 -6.01 -9.85 -13.36
C PHE A 219 -4.83 -9.81 -12.38
N GLU A 220 -3.68 -9.47 -12.91
CA GLU A 220 -2.45 -9.44 -12.15
C GLU A 220 -2.24 -8.09 -11.47
N VAL A 221 -1.80 -8.17 -10.22
CA VAL A 221 -1.33 -7.05 -9.41
C VAL A 221 0.16 -7.29 -9.18
N ILE A 222 0.98 -6.36 -9.62
CA ILE A 222 2.40 -6.34 -9.28
C ILE A 222 2.54 -5.65 -7.93
N ALA A 223 3.24 -6.29 -7.02
CA ALA A 223 3.58 -5.72 -5.73
C ALA A 223 5.05 -5.97 -5.40
N GLY A 224 5.64 -5.07 -4.67
CA GLY A 224 7.03 -5.19 -4.28
C GLY A 224 7.33 -4.46 -2.99
N LYS A 225 8.53 -4.70 -2.51
CA LYS A 225 9.10 -4.03 -1.33
C LYS A 225 10.54 -3.66 -1.62
N SER A 226 10.91 -2.42 -1.34
CA SER A 226 12.29 -1.96 -1.36
C SER A 226 12.85 -1.94 0.06
N LEU A 227 14.11 -2.33 0.20
CA LEU A 227 14.84 -2.34 1.45
C LEU A 227 16.10 -1.48 1.29
N LEU A 228 16.35 -0.60 2.25
CA LEU A 228 17.63 0.08 2.39
C LEU A 228 18.68 -0.93 2.87
N ALA A 229 19.93 -0.76 2.44
CA ALA A 229 21.08 -1.60 2.66
C ALA A 229 20.96 -2.64 3.80
N PHE A 230 21.10 -3.90 3.45
CA PHE A 230 21.08 -5.01 4.40
C PHE A 230 22.51 -5.29 4.86
N ARG A 231 22.80 -5.10 6.14
CA ARG A 231 23.99 -5.69 6.77
C ARG A 231 23.52 -6.85 7.64
N ARG A 232 23.94 -8.04 7.27
CA ARG A 232 23.79 -9.22 8.11
C ARG A 232 24.95 -9.24 9.10
N GLU A 233 24.78 -8.61 10.25
CA GLU A 233 25.66 -8.90 11.38
C GLU A 233 25.26 -10.24 11.98
N ALA A 234 26.27 -11.02 12.37
CA ALA A 234 26.09 -12.41 12.77
C ALA A 234 25.08 -12.52 13.94
N GLY A 235 23.85 -12.93 13.65
CA GLY A 235 22.86 -13.36 14.63
C GLY A 235 21.61 -12.51 14.80
N GLU A 236 21.51 -11.32 14.24
CA GLU A 236 20.32 -10.47 14.32
C GLU A 236 19.84 -10.06 12.92
N GLU A 237 18.61 -10.44 12.57
CA GLU A 237 17.90 -9.87 11.43
C GLU A 237 17.29 -8.53 11.89
N GLU A 238 18.02 -7.44 11.69
CA GLU A 238 17.42 -6.11 11.84
C GLU A 238 16.42 -5.90 10.69
N GLU A 239 15.13 -5.82 10.99
CA GLU A 239 14.09 -5.44 10.03
C GLU A 239 14.33 -3.97 9.63
N LEU A 240 15.11 -3.78 8.57
CA LEU A 240 15.30 -2.45 8.00
C LEU A 240 13.96 -1.95 7.44
N SER A 241 13.67 -0.68 7.67
CA SER A 241 12.48 -0.01 7.19
C SER A 241 12.36 -0.13 5.67
N GLY A 242 11.52 -1.06 5.22
CA GLY A 242 11.24 -1.25 3.81
C GLY A 242 9.93 -0.60 3.42
N LYS A 243 9.85 -0.09 2.19
CA LYS A 243 8.61 0.48 1.64
C LYS A 243 7.99 -0.42 0.60
N CYS A 244 6.68 -0.62 0.72
CA CYS A 244 5.89 -1.37 -0.24
C CYS A 244 5.35 -0.46 -1.35
N PHE A 245 5.23 -1.03 -2.55
CA PHE A 245 4.51 -0.45 -3.67
C PHE A 245 3.65 -1.53 -4.33
N ALA A 246 2.58 -1.13 -5.01
CA ALA A 246 1.78 -2.06 -5.80
C ALA A 246 0.96 -1.31 -6.85
N PHE A 247 0.64 -2.02 -7.94
CA PHE A 247 -0.20 -1.51 -9.00
C PHE A 247 -0.87 -2.66 -9.78
N VAL A 248 -1.96 -2.36 -10.47
CA VAL A 248 -2.58 -3.31 -11.39
C VAL A 248 -1.85 -3.21 -12.73
N GLN A 249 -1.23 -4.31 -13.17
CA GLN A 249 -0.35 -4.36 -14.33
C GLN A 249 -0.97 -3.79 -15.61
N THR A 250 -2.19 -4.20 -15.93
CA THR A 250 -2.89 -3.81 -17.15
C THR A 250 -3.59 -2.46 -17.07
N TYR A 251 -3.58 -1.82 -15.90
CA TYR A 251 -4.27 -0.55 -15.66
C TYR A 251 -3.32 0.62 -15.40
N ASP A 252 -2.18 0.38 -14.74
CA ASP A 252 -1.24 1.45 -14.39
C ASP A 252 -0.44 1.91 -15.62
N GLU A 253 -0.53 3.18 -15.93
CA GLU A 253 0.23 3.81 -17.02
C GLU A 253 1.59 4.38 -16.53
N LYS A 254 1.83 4.38 -15.22
CA LYS A 254 3.00 5.04 -14.59
C LYS A 254 3.76 4.12 -13.61
N PRO A 255 3.99 2.82 -13.93
CA PRO A 255 4.58 1.88 -12.98
C PRO A 255 6.02 2.23 -12.60
N LYS A 256 6.82 2.74 -13.54
CA LYS A 256 8.21 3.14 -13.30
C LYS A 256 8.28 4.41 -12.43
N ARG A 257 7.43 5.39 -12.73
CA ARG A 257 7.30 6.60 -11.90
C ARG A 257 6.95 6.25 -10.46
N ARG A 258 6.02 5.34 -10.27
CA ARG A 258 5.60 4.87 -8.95
C ARG A 258 6.75 4.26 -8.17
N LEU A 259 7.48 3.33 -8.79
CA LEU A 259 8.65 2.71 -8.16
C LEU A 259 9.74 3.74 -7.87
N PHE A 260 10.03 4.63 -8.83
CA PHE A 260 11.01 5.70 -8.65
C PHE A 260 10.68 6.59 -7.44
N GLU A 261 9.41 7.01 -7.27
CA GLU A 261 9.01 7.84 -6.13
C GLU A 261 9.17 7.10 -4.79
N VAL A 262 8.93 5.80 -4.75
CA VAL A 262 9.18 4.99 -3.56
C VAL A 262 10.67 4.98 -3.22
N LEU A 263 11.54 4.69 -4.20
CA LEU A 263 12.99 4.67 -3.99
C LEU A 263 13.52 6.05 -3.63
N ARG A 264 13.04 7.10 -4.29
CA ARG A 264 13.39 8.50 -3.97
C ARG A 264 13.01 8.89 -2.54
N SER A 265 11.84 8.43 -2.08
CA SER A 265 11.40 8.67 -0.71
C SER A 265 12.25 7.94 0.35
N GLN A 266 13.03 6.95 -0.07
CA GLN A 266 14.02 6.25 0.76
C GLN A 266 15.44 6.83 0.60
N GLY A 267 15.61 7.91 -0.17
CA GLY A 267 16.88 8.58 -0.35
C GLY A 267 17.73 8.01 -1.48
N LEU A 268 17.13 7.39 -2.52
CA LEU A 268 17.86 6.93 -3.70
C LEU A 268 18.77 8.04 -4.25
N GLN A 269 20.05 7.72 -4.38
CA GLN A 269 21.07 8.55 -5.03
C GLN A 269 21.42 7.99 -6.40
N MET A 270 21.83 8.85 -7.34
CA MET A 270 22.17 8.42 -8.70
C MET A 270 23.41 7.55 -8.78
N ASN A 271 24.31 7.61 -7.79
CA ASN A 271 25.49 6.76 -7.66
C ASN A 271 25.22 5.48 -6.83
N GLN A 272 23.95 5.24 -6.44
CA GLN A 272 23.60 4.07 -5.63
C GLN A 272 23.30 2.88 -6.52
N GLN A 273 23.84 1.72 -6.16
CA GLN A 273 23.50 0.46 -6.81
C GLN A 273 22.08 0.03 -6.40
N VAL A 274 21.28 -0.38 -7.38
CA VAL A 274 19.95 -0.95 -7.16
C VAL A 274 19.94 -2.39 -7.63
N GLU A 275 19.57 -3.30 -6.74
CA GLU A 275 19.45 -4.72 -7.02
C GLU A 275 17.98 -5.13 -7.07
N PHE A 276 17.58 -5.81 -8.13
CA PHE A 276 16.22 -6.30 -8.30
C PHE A 276 16.16 -7.82 -8.14
N LEU A 277 15.26 -8.28 -7.28
CA LEU A 277 14.94 -9.69 -7.07
C LEU A 277 13.55 -9.98 -7.62
N SER A 278 13.43 -10.95 -8.54
CA SER A 278 12.14 -11.41 -9.06
C SER A 278 12.16 -12.86 -9.51
N ASP A 279 10.99 -13.40 -9.83
CA ASP A 279 10.82 -14.75 -10.39
C ASP A 279 11.28 -14.90 -11.85
N GLY A 280 11.72 -13.82 -12.49
CA GLY A 280 12.18 -13.80 -13.88
C GLY A 280 11.07 -13.52 -14.90
N GLY A 281 9.88 -13.13 -14.50
CA GLY A 281 8.79 -12.71 -15.38
C GLY A 281 9.18 -11.51 -16.26
N GLU A 282 8.76 -11.49 -17.53
CA GLU A 282 9.13 -10.41 -18.47
C GLU A 282 8.55 -9.06 -18.03
N ASP A 283 7.32 -9.06 -17.53
CA ASP A 283 6.62 -7.85 -17.12
C ASP A 283 7.29 -7.17 -15.92
N VAL A 284 7.78 -7.98 -14.99
CA VAL A 284 8.55 -7.49 -13.84
C VAL A 284 9.89 -6.91 -14.29
N ARG A 285 10.57 -7.56 -15.24
CA ARG A 285 11.85 -7.07 -15.81
C ARG A 285 11.71 -5.72 -16.51
N ASN A 286 10.60 -5.49 -17.20
CA ASN A 286 10.38 -4.22 -17.90
C ASN A 286 10.35 -3.02 -16.94
N VAL A 287 9.81 -3.18 -15.74
CA VAL A 287 9.82 -2.11 -14.71
C VAL A 287 11.26 -1.81 -14.24
N GLN A 288 12.11 -2.83 -14.15
CA GLN A 288 13.49 -2.73 -13.67
C GLN A 288 14.40 -2.02 -14.66
N LEU A 289 14.39 -2.47 -15.92
CA LEU A 289 15.32 -2.00 -16.96
C LEU A 289 15.23 -0.49 -17.22
N TYR A 290 14.07 0.11 -16.99
CA TYR A 290 13.85 1.53 -17.26
C TYR A 290 14.15 2.44 -16.06
N LEU A 291 14.27 1.90 -14.87
CA LEU A 291 14.64 2.68 -13.70
C LEU A 291 16.12 2.98 -13.64
N ASN A 292 16.93 1.96 -13.89
CA ASN A 292 18.38 2.07 -13.97
C ASN A 292 18.90 0.96 -14.89
N PRO A 293 19.41 1.27 -16.11
CA PRO A 293 19.99 0.27 -17.00
C PRO A 293 21.18 -0.48 -16.42
N GLU A 294 21.86 0.11 -15.43
CA GLU A 294 22.97 -0.54 -14.71
C GLU A 294 22.50 -1.32 -13.46
N ALA A 295 21.19 -1.31 -13.17
CA ALA A 295 20.64 -2.08 -12.06
C ALA A 295 20.85 -3.57 -12.28
N GLU A 296 21.33 -4.24 -11.25
CA GLU A 296 21.51 -5.68 -11.27
C GLU A 296 20.16 -6.37 -11.09
N HIS A 297 19.87 -7.34 -11.96
CA HIS A 297 18.71 -8.22 -11.81
C HIS A 297 19.18 -9.61 -11.39
N LEU A 298 18.61 -10.09 -10.29
CA LEU A 298 18.88 -11.40 -9.74
C LEU A 298 17.62 -12.24 -9.80
N LEU A 299 17.76 -13.46 -10.33
CA LEU A 299 16.69 -14.43 -10.21
C LEU A 299 16.57 -14.87 -8.75
N ASP A 300 15.35 -14.88 -8.24
CA ASP A 300 15.09 -15.20 -6.83
C ASP A 300 15.38 -16.68 -6.54
N TRP A 301 16.30 -16.91 -5.60
CA TRP A 301 16.66 -18.26 -5.16
C TRP A 301 15.46 -19.01 -4.54
N PHE A 302 14.52 -18.34 -3.93
CA PHE A 302 13.30 -18.96 -3.40
C PHE A 302 12.50 -19.65 -4.52
N HIS A 303 12.28 -18.97 -5.65
CA HIS A 303 11.55 -19.55 -6.80
C HIS A 303 12.32 -20.72 -7.44
N VAL A 304 13.64 -20.63 -7.52
CA VAL A 304 14.49 -21.74 -8.00
C VAL A 304 14.34 -22.94 -7.07
N THR A 305 14.47 -22.75 -5.76
CA THR A 305 14.39 -23.84 -4.79
C THR A 305 13.00 -24.43 -4.67
N MET A 306 11.95 -23.63 -4.82
CA MET A 306 10.55 -24.10 -4.79
C MET A 306 10.30 -25.08 -5.96
N ARG A 307 10.75 -24.74 -7.19
CA ARG A 307 10.65 -25.62 -8.36
C ARG A 307 11.41 -26.93 -8.13
N LEU A 308 12.64 -26.86 -7.64
CA LEU A 308 13.43 -28.05 -7.28
C LEU A 308 12.78 -28.89 -6.18
N THR A 309 12.18 -28.26 -5.19
CA THR A 309 11.48 -28.97 -4.10
C THR A 309 10.27 -29.76 -4.62
N VAL A 310 9.50 -29.20 -5.55
CA VAL A 310 8.40 -29.90 -6.21
C VAL A 310 8.91 -31.12 -6.98
N LEU A 311 10.00 -30.98 -7.73
CA LEU A 311 10.63 -32.11 -8.43
C LEU A 311 11.14 -33.18 -7.49
N LEU A 312 11.81 -32.80 -6.39
CA LEU A 312 12.27 -33.71 -5.35
C LEU A 312 11.13 -34.48 -4.67
N GLN A 313 9.99 -33.79 -4.43
CA GLN A 313 8.79 -34.45 -3.89
C GLN A 313 8.19 -35.44 -4.89
N THR A 314 8.08 -35.08 -6.17
CA THR A 314 7.59 -35.94 -7.23
C THR A 314 8.51 -37.15 -7.42
N ALA A 315 9.83 -36.94 -7.38
CA ALA A 315 10.83 -37.99 -7.50
C ALA A 315 10.74 -39.07 -6.41
N LYS A 316 10.26 -38.72 -5.20
CA LYS A 316 10.01 -39.73 -4.16
C LYS A 316 8.88 -40.70 -4.50
N GLY A 317 7.97 -40.35 -5.40
CA GLY A 317 6.91 -41.19 -5.90
C GLY A 317 7.23 -42.04 -7.13
N VAL A 318 8.41 -41.82 -7.74
CA VAL A 318 8.90 -42.59 -8.89
C VAL A 318 9.28 -44.03 -8.43
N PRO A 319 9.11 -45.07 -9.27
CA PRO A 319 9.54 -46.44 -8.97
C PRO A 319 10.99 -46.51 -8.51
N GLU A 320 11.29 -47.35 -7.54
CA GLU A 320 12.64 -47.48 -7.02
C GLU A 320 13.57 -48.09 -8.07
N LYS A 321 13.06 -49.09 -8.82
CA LYS A 321 13.76 -49.78 -9.88
C LYS A 321 12.88 -49.88 -11.13
N ILE A 322 13.49 -49.90 -12.29
CA ILE A 322 12.85 -50.12 -13.60
C ILE A 322 13.66 -51.16 -14.38
N GLY A 323 13.02 -51.89 -15.30
CA GLY A 323 13.54 -52.97 -16.08
C GLY A 323 13.22 -54.35 -15.49
N GLU A 324 13.47 -55.40 -16.23
CA GLU A 324 13.22 -56.78 -15.83
C GLU A 324 14.54 -57.58 -15.83
N GLY A 325 14.71 -58.51 -14.87
CA GLY A 325 15.85 -59.39 -14.80
C GLY A 325 17.19 -58.69 -14.60
N GLU A 326 18.19 -59.02 -15.42
CA GLU A 326 19.55 -58.48 -15.35
C GLU A 326 19.69 -57.04 -15.83
N GLU A 327 18.69 -56.49 -16.55
CA GLU A 327 18.65 -55.10 -17.04
C GLU A 327 17.98 -54.14 -16.04
N GLN A 328 17.68 -54.60 -14.85
CA GLN A 328 17.09 -53.77 -13.80
C GLN A 328 18.10 -52.75 -13.27
N TYR A 329 17.68 -51.46 -13.25
CA TYR A 329 18.48 -50.34 -12.70
C TYR A 329 17.73 -49.53 -11.66
N GLU A 330 18.45 -48.91 -10.75
CA GLU A 330 17.91 -48.07 -9.66
C GLU A 330 17.58 -46.68 -10.20
N LEU A 331 16.27 -46.40 -10.47
CA LEU A 331 15.83 -45.12 -11.00
C LEU A 331 15.74 -44.05 -9.93
N ARG A 332 14.99 -44.27 -8.86
CA ARG A 332 14.73 -43.25 -7.82
C ARG A 332 16.02 -42.71 -7.18
N PRO A 333 16.96 -43.53 -6.70
CA PRO A 333 18.21 -43.04 -6.15
C PRO A 333 19.05 -42.24 -7.14
N LYS A 334 19.09 -42.66 -8.42
CA LYS A 334 19.79 -41.95 -9.48
C LYS A 334 19.19 -40.54 -9.71
N VAL A 335 17.86 -40.45 -9.85
CA VAL A 335 17.10 -39.19 -10.06
C VAL A 335 17.29 -38.23 -8.89
N LEU A 336 17.15 -38.70 -7.64
CA LEU A 336 17.35 -37.85 -6.47
C LEU A 336 18.78 -37.28 -6.42
N LYS A 337 19.81 -38.07 -6.76
CA LYS A 337 21.20 -37.60 -6.82
C LYS A 337 21.42 -36.58 -7.93
N GLN A 338 20.79 -36.76 -9.08
CA GLN A 338 20.84 -35.80 -10.19
C GLN A 338 20.21 -34.47 -9.80
N LEU A 339 19.00 -34.47 -9.21
CA LEU A 339 18.31 -33.28 -8.75
C LEU A 339 19.10 -32.52 -7.67
N GLU A 340 19.78 -33.24 -6.76
CA GLU A 340 20.66 -32.62 -5.78
C GLU A 340 21.90 -31.98 -6.43
N SER A 341 22.49 -32.64 -7.41
CA SER A 341 23.59 -32.09 -8.20
C SER A 341 23.18 -30.82 -8.96
N ILE A 342 22.02 -30.83 -9.60
CA ILE A 342 21.44 -29.66 -10.28
C ILE A 342 21.30 -28.49 -9.32
N LYS A 343 20.73 -28.74 -8.10
CA LYS A 343 20.61 -27.73 -7.06
C LYS A 343 21.95 -27.08 -6.71
N TRP A 344 23.01 -27.88 -6.53
CA TRP A 344 24.31 -27.37 -6.17
C TRP A 344 25.00 -26.61 -7.32
N TYR A 345 24.83 -27.04 -8.58
CA TYR A 345 25.31 -26.28 -9.73
C TYR A 345 24.61 -24.91 -9.84
N LEU A 346 23.30 -24.85 -9.64
CA LEU A 346 22.54 -23.59 -9.62
C LEU A 346 22.95 -22.72 -8.43
N TRP A 347 23.19 -23.30 -7.26
CA TRP A 347 23.66 -22.56 -6.08
C TRP A 347 25.01 -21.86 -6.31
N HIS A 348 25.88 -22.48 -7.06
CA HIS A 348 27.19 -21.93 -7.44
C HIS A 348 27.18 -21.13 -8.75
N GLY A 349 26.01 -20.86 -9.33
CA GLY A 349 25.90 -20.12 -10.59
C GLY A 349 26.44 -20.86 -11.82
N ASN A 350 26.70 -22.15 -11.71
CA ASN A 350 27.18 -22.95 -12.84
C ASN A 350 25.99 -23.44 -13.69
N THR A 351 25.39 -22.52 -14.43
CA THR A 351 24.23 -22.78 -15.27
C THR A 351 24.53 -23.79 -16.38
N PHE A 352 25.71 -23.78 -16.93
CA PHE A 352 26.12 -24.74 -17.97
C PHE A 352 26.03 -26.18 -17.46
N GLN A 353 26.66 -26.49 -16.30
CA GLN A 353 26.60 -27.83 -15.72
C GLN A 353 25.19 -28.21 -15.25
N ALA A 354 24.41 -27.23 -14.72
CA ALA A 354 23.04 -27.46 -14.34
C ALA A 354 22.17 -27.87 -15.53
N LEU A 355 22.32 -27.22 -16.68
CA LEU A 355 21.58 -27.53 -17.90
C LEU A 355 21.97 -28.90 -18.47
N ASN A 356 23.27 -29.23 -18.49
CA ASN A 356 23.71 -30.57 -18.92
C ASN A 356 23.11 -31.66 -18.02
N LYS A 357 23.09 -31.45 -16.69
CA LYS A 357 22.48 -32.40 -15.75
C LYS A 357 20.97 -32.50 -15.87
N LEU A 358 20.28 -31.41 -16.22
CA LEU A 358 18.86 -31.43 -16.53
C LEU A 358 18.60 -32.24 -17.81
N GLN A 359 19.40 -32.08 -18.83
CA GLN A 359 19.30 -32.86 -20.05
C GLN A 359 19.56 -34.37 -19.80
N ASP A 360 20.60 -34.73 -19.02
CA ASP A 360 20.83 -36.10 -18.59
C ASP A 360 19.60 -36.68 -17.85
N LEU A 361 19.03 -35.91 -16.94
CA LEU A 361 17.83 -36.29 -16.19
C LEU A 361 16.61 -36.52 -17.10
N GLU A 362 16.36 -35.62 -18.06
CA GLU A 362 15.30 -35.78 -19.04
C GLU A 362 15.46 -37.06 -19.88
N MET A 363 16.64 -37.33 -20.36
CA MET A 363 16.93 -38.55 -21.11
C MET A 363 16.67 -39.82 -20.28
N ASP A 364 17.11 -39.85 -19.03
CA ASP A 364 16.90 -40.97 -18.12
C ASP A 364 15.38 -41.17 -17.81
N LEU A 365 14.66 -40.09 -17.62
CA LEU A 365 13.23 -40.13 -17.34
C LEU A 365 12.36 -40.46 -18.56
N ASP A 366 12.77 -40.04 -19.76
CA ASP A 366 12.11 -40.38 -21.02
C ASP A 366 12.25 -41.90 -21.30
N ALA A 367 13.46 -42.43 -21.18
CA ALA A 367 13.71 -43.88 -21.28
C ALA A 367 12.84 -44.65 -20.25
N ALA A 368 12.83 -44.21 -18.99
CA ALA A 368 12.03 -44.82 -17.95
C ALA A 368 10.52 -44.72 -18.20
N ALA A 369 10.00 -43.61 -18.78
CA ALA A 369 8.60 -43.41 -19.11
C ALA A 369 8.13 -44.28 -20.30
N CYS A 370 9.04 -44.66 -21.19
CA CYS A 370 8.78 -45.65 -22.28
C CYS A 370 8.60 -47.07 -21.69
N ASP A 371 9.39 -47.44 -20.70
CA ASP A 371 9.38 -48.75 -20.09
C ASP A 371 8.28 -48.94 -19.06
N SER A 372 7.89 -47.85 -18.37
CA SER A 372 6.86 -47.89 -17.34
C SER A 372 5.69 -46.92 -17.67
N LYS A 373 4.44 -47.33 -17.33
CA LYS A 373 3.28 -46.45 -17.43
C LYS A 373 3.11 -45.58 -16.16
N ASP A 374 4.17 -45.39 -15.36
CA ASP A 374 4.09 -44.67 -14.11
C ASP A 374 3.81 -43.18 -14.34
N GLU A 375 2.75 -42.69 -13.68
CA GLU A 375 2.29 -41.30 -13.81
C GLU A 375 3.26 -40.30 -13.18
N ASN A 376 3.95 -40.68 -12.07
CA ASN A 376 4.91 -39.82 -11.39
C ASN A 376 6.17 -39.60 -12.24
N THR A 377 6.63 -40.63 -12.95
CA THR A 377 7.76 -40.51 -13.90
C THR A 377 7.44 -39.51 -15.02
N ARG A 378 6.25 -39.56 -15.59
CA ARG A 378 5.82 -38.60 -16.63
C ARG A 378 5.66 -37.17 -16.09
N LYS A 379 5.10 -37.03 -14.88
CA LYS A 379 5.02 -35.72 -14.20
C LYS A 379 6.40 -35.15 -13.91
N LEU A 380 7.33 -36.00 -13.48
CA LEU A 380 8.69 -35.57 -13.19
C LEU A 380 9.43 -35.16 -14.46
N LEU A 381 9.29 -35.92 -15.56
CA LEU A 381 9.86 -35.56 -16.87
C LEU A 381 9.37 -34.18 -17.31
N LYS A 382 8.08 -33.96 -17.31
CA LYS A 382 7.49 -32.66 -17.67
C LYS A 382 8.01 -31.53 -16.76
N GLY A 383 8.10 -31.77 -15.46
CA GLY A 383 8.63 -30.78 -14.51
C GLY A 383 10.12 -30.50 -14.72
N ALA A 384 10.94 -31.50 -15.14
CA ALA A 384 12.33 -31.31 -15.49
C ALA A 384 12.50 -30.45 -16.75
N GLU A 385 11.69 -30.70 -17.80
CA GLU A 385 11.63 -29.89 -19.02
C GLU A 385 11.24 -28.43 -18.73
N GLU A 386 10.25 -28.23 -17.86
CA GLU A 386 9.83 -26.90 -17.42
C GLU A 386 10.95 -26.18 -16.65
N LEU A 387 11.67 -26.88 -15.76
CA LEU A 387 12.80 -26.33 -15.03
C LEU A 387 13.95 -25.98 -15.98
N ARG A 388 14.28 -26.85 -16.93
CA ARG A 388 15.31 -26.58 -17.94
C ARG A 388 14.99 -25.32 -18.75
N THR A 389 13.78 -25.23 -19.26
CA THR A 389 13.32 -24.05 -20.02
C THR A 389 13.40 -22.78 -19.18
N TYR A 390 13.05 -22.87 -17.89
CA TYR A 390 13.14 -21.74 -16.95
C TYR A 390 14.59 -21.31 -16.73
N VAL A 391 15.50 -22.24 -16.51
CA VAL A 391 16.93 -21.96 -16.33
C VAL A 391 17.56 -21.39 -17.61
N GLU A 392 17.25 -21.93 -18.78
CA GLU A 392 17.74 -21.44 -20.08
C GLU A 392 17.32 -19.97 -20.33
N ARG A 393 16.06 -19.64 -20.09
CA ARG A 393 15.54 -18.28 -20.29
C ARG A 393 16.16 -17.25 -19.32
N ASN A 394 16.48 -17.69 -18.10
CA ASN A 394 16.95 -16.83 -17.03
C ASN A 394 18.46 -16.98 -16.72
N GLN A 395 19.24 -17.71 -17.55
CA GLN A 395 20.65 -18.03 -17.25
C GLN A 395 21.53 -16.80 -16.96
N LYS A 396 21.22 -15.65 -17.55
CA LYS A 396 21.98 -14.40 -17.36
C LYS A 396 21.73 -13.75 -15.98
N PHE A 397 20.67 -14.17 -15.30
CA PHE A 397 20.22 -13.61 -14.03
C PHE A 397 20.44 -14.57 -12.86
N LEU A 398 21.12 -15.70 -13.11
CA LEU A 398 21.47 -16.69 -12.11
C LEU A 398 22.89 -16.41 -11.59
N PRO A 399 23.03 -15.76 -10.42
CA PRO A 399 24.32 -15.44 -9.84
C PRO A 399 24.91 -16.65 -9.11
N ASN A 400 26.14 -16.50 -8.61
CA ASN A 400 26.68 -17.40 -7.60
C ASN A 400 26.02 -17.10 -6.22
N TYR A 401 24.88 -17.73 -5.94
CA TYR A 401 24.15 -17.53 -4.69
C TYR A 401 24.97 -17.86 -3.46
N GLY A 402 25.83 -18.88 -3.53
CA GLY A 402 26.69 -19.28 -2.42
C GLY A 402 27.73 -18.22 -2.06
N GLU A 403 28.24 -17.48 -3.02
CA GLU A 403 29.15 -16.36 -2.79
C GLU A 403 28.43 -15.19 -2.21
N ARG A 404 27.30 -14.76 -2.81
CA ARG A 404 26.44 -13.66 -2.32
C ARG A 404 25.95 -13.90 -0.90
N TYR A 405 25.54 -15.15 -0.62
CA TYR A 405 25.12 -15.53 0.73
C TYR A 405 26.24 -15.37 1.76
N ARG A 406 27.47 -15.78 1.43
CA ARG A 406 28.65 -15.61 2.31
C ARG A 406 29.02 -14.14 2.52
N ASN A 407 28.78 -13.30 1.51
CA ASN A 407 28.98 -11.85 1.59
C ASN A 407 27.87 -11.12 2.35
N GLY A 408 26.84 -11.84 2.83
CA GLY A 408 25.70 -11.23 3.51
C GLY A 408 24.68 -10.55 2.58
N GLU A 409 24.77 -10.78 1.27
CA GLU A 409 23.85 -10.21 0.29
C GLU A 409 22.52 -10.97 0.27
N ARG A 410 21.45 -10.29 -0.11
CA ARG A 410 20.14 -10.94 -0.26
C ARG A 410 20.07 -11.74 -1.55
N ILE A 411 19.62 -12.97 -1.42
CA ILE A 411 19.48 -13.91 -2.54
C ILE A 411 18.04 -14.41 -2.73
N ALA A 412 17.14 -14.10 -1.80
CA ALA A 412 15.77 -14.61 -1.80
C ALA A 412 14.77 -13.54 -1.40
N SER A 413 13.59 -13.58 -2.05
CA SER A 413 12.51 -12.61 -1.93
C SER A 413 11.46 -12.94 -0.85
N GLY A 414 11.79 -13.70 0.17
CA GLY A 414 10.83 -14.03 1.24
C GLY A 414 10.14 -12.81 1.86
N PHE A 415 10.80 -11.65 1.88
CA PHE A 415 10.24 -10.38 2.28
C PHE A 415 9.21 -9.83 1.29
N VAL A 416 9.32 -10.15 0.01
CA VAL A 416 8.39 -9.75 -1.06
C VAL A 416 7.12 -10.58 -1.00
N GLU A 417 7.24 -11.89 -0.83
CA GLU A 417 6.09 -12.78 -0.65
C GLU A 417 5.25 -12.33 0.56
N SER A 418 5.91 -11.96 1.66
CA SER A 418 5.25 -11.34 2.81
C SER A 418 4.55 -10.03 2.43
N ALA A 419 5.19 -9.18 1.63
CA ALA A 419 4.60 -7.92 1.15
C ALA A 419 3.40 -8.16 0.24
N VAL A 420 3.49 -9.08 -0.75
CA VAL A 420 2.35 -9.46 -1.62
C VAL A 420 1.20 -10.00 -0.78
N ASN A 421 1.48 -10.86 0.19
CA ASN A 421 0.45 -11.36 1.10
C ASN A 421 -0.19 -10.22 1.90
N GLN A 422 0.60 -9.30 2.42
CA GLN A 422 0.13 -8.17 3.21
C GLN A 422 -0.62 -7.15 2.35
N VAL A 423 -0.07 -6.75 1.20
CA VAL A 423 -0.62 -5.70 0.34
C VAL A 423 -1.84 -6.20 -0.44
N VAL A 424 -1.75 -7.38 -1.05
CA VAL A 424 -2.75 -7.91 -1.98
C VAL A 424 -3.65 -8.93 -1.28
N SER A 425 -3.07 -10.05 -0.81
CA SER A 425 -3.85 -11.23 -0.45
C SER A 425 -4.77 -11.01 0.75
N LYS A 426 -4.29 -10.36 1.81
CA LYS A 426 -5.10 -10.11 3.03
C LYS A 426 -6.32 -9.22 2.77
N ARG A 427 -6.24 -8.29 1.80
CA ARG A 427 -7.32 -7.34 1.53
C ARG A 427 -8.20 -7.74 0.35
N MET A 428 -7.64 -8.40 -0.65
CA MET A 428 -8.32 -8.62 -1.93
C MET A 428 -8.67 -10.09 -2.20
N VAL A 429 -7.96 -11.05 -1.60
CA VAL A 429 -8.09 -12.48 -1.92
C VAL A 429 -8.58 -13.29 -0.74
N LYS A 430 -7.88 -13.23 0.42
CA LYS A 430 -8.21 -14.03 1.61
C LYS A 430 -9.37 -13.40 2.39
N HIS A 431 -10.35 -14.20 2.81
CA HIS A 431 -11.50 -13.84 3.66
C HIS A 431 -12.46 -12.75 3.13
N GLN A 432 -12.06 -12.01 2.12
CA GLN A 432 -12.86 -10.92 1.55
C GLN A 432 -13.01 -11.15 0.04
N GLN A 433 -13.73 -12.20 -0.34
CA GLN A 433 -13.93 -12.62 -1.73
C GLN A 433 -14.75 -11.60 -2.53
N MET A 434 -14.27 -10.36 -2.58
CA MET A 434 -14.83 -9.35 -3.45
C MET A 434 -14.34 -9.56 -4.88
N GLN A 435 -15.18 -9.22 -5.83
CA GLN A 435 -14.77 -9.05 -7.21
C GLN A 435 -14.38 -7.59 -7.43
N TRP A 436 -13.25 -7.35 -8.04
CA TRP A 436 -12.67 -6.04 -8.22
C TRP A 436 -12.72 -5.58 -9.68
N THR A 437 -12.95 -4.30 -9.90
CA THR A 437 -12.56 -3.66 -11.15
C THR A 437 -11.07 -3.32 -11.09
N GLN A 438 -10.36 -3.37 -12.21
CA GLN A 438 -8.93 -3.02 -12.26
C GLN A 438 -8.68 -1.62 -11.66
N ARG A 439 -9.49 -0.62 -12.06
CA ARG A 439 -9.42 0.73 -11.47
C ARG A 439 -9.64 0.75 -9.96
N GLY A 440 -10.66 0.05 -9.47
CA GLY A 440 -10.97 0.03 -8.04
C GLY A 440 -9.88 -0.65 -7.20
N ALA A 441 -9.30 -1.73 -7.73
CA ALA A 441 -8.17 -2.41 -7.12
C ALA A 441 -6.92 -1.51 -7.10
N HIS A 442 -6.59 -0.90 -8.24
CA HIS A 442 -5.45 -0.01 -8.38
C HIS A 442 -5.53 1.17 -7.40
N LEU A 443 -6.65 1.88 -7.36
CA LEU A 443 -6.83 3.01 -6.46
C LEU A 443 -6.75 2.62 -4.98
N LEU A 444 -7.33 1.47 -4.61
CA LEU A 444 -7.20 0.97 -3.24
C LEU A 444 -5.73 0.69 -2.88
N LEU A 445 -4.96 0.10 -3.79
CA LEU A 445 -3.54 -0.19 -3.58
C LEU A 445 -2.72 1.06 -3.29
N GLN A 446 -3.04 2.21 -3.92
CA GLN A 446 -2.31 3.45 -3.67
C GLN A 446 -2.47 3.97 -2.24
N ILE A 447 -3.66 3.86 -1.67
CA ILE A 447 -3.88 4.22 -0.27
C ILE A 447 -3.27 3.16 0.65
N ARG A 448 -3.52 1.88 0.33
CA ARG A 448 -3.07 0.78 1.17
C ARG A 448 -1.55 0.73 1.32
N THR A 449 -0.79 0.93 0.26
CA THR A 449 0.68 0.97 0.34
C THR A 449 1.16 2.16 1.19
N ARG A 450 0.53 3.32 1.08
CA ARG A 450 0.85 4.48 1.93
C ARG A 450 0.54 4.23 3.41
N VAL A 451 -0.59 3.57 3.72
CA VAL A 451 -0.94 3.18 5.09
C VAL A 451 0.07 2.16 5.64
N LEU A 452 0.43 1.15 4.85
CA LEU A 452 1.41 0.14 5.26
C LEU A 452 2.84 0.68 5.38
N ASN A 453 3.17 1.74 4.67
CA ASN A 453 4.45 2.45 4.76
C ASN A 453 4.45 3.52 5.86
N GLU A 454 3.36 3.67 6.63
CA GLU A 454 3.19 4.69 7.68
C GLU A 454 3.28 6.13 7.15
N GLU A 455 3.00 6.34 5.86
CA GLU A 455 3.06 7.66 5.19
C GLU A 455 1.70 8.35 5.07
N TRP A 456 0.61 7.71 5.56
CA TRP A 456 -0.74 8.18 5.31
C TRP A 456 -1.06 9.49 6.04
N GLU A 457 -0.65 9.61 7.27
CA GLU A 457 -0.85 10.82 8.07
C GLU A 457 -0.04 12.00 7.51
N ASP A 458 1.21 11.79 7.09
CA ASP A 458 2.05 12.82 6.46
C ASP A 458 1.46 13.28 5.12
N THR A 459 0.82 12.36 4.38
CA THR A 459 0.09 12.71 3.15
C THR A 459 -1.05 13.68 3.45
N PHE A 460 -1.83 13.44 4.50
CA PHE A 460 -2.90 14.33 4.92
C PHE A 460 -2.39 15.66 5.47
N ARG A 461 -1.29 15.67 6.24
CA ARG A 461 -0.64 16.92 6.70
C ARG A 461 -0.20 17.81 5.54
N ARG A 462 0.31 17.22 4.47
CA ARG A 462 0.68 17.96 3.26
C ARG A 462 -0.53 18.59 2.56
N TRP A 463 -1.67 17.91 2.54
CA TRP A 463 -2.90 18.41 1.92
C TRP A 463 -3.65 19.42 2.78
N TYR A 464 -3.60 19.23 4.09
CA TYR A 464 -4.35 20.01 5.07
C TYR A 464 -3.41 20.52 6.17
N PRO A 465 -2.84 21.72 5.99
CA PRO A 465 -1.99 22.32 7.02
C PRO A 465 -2.71 22.43 8.36
N GLY A 466 -2.13 21.88 9.41
CA GLY A 466 -2.75 21.80 10.74
C GLY A 466 -3.50 20.49 11.03
N PHE A 467 -3.60 19.57 10.07
CA PHE A 467 -4.09 18.22 10.33
C PHE A 467 -3.12 17.48 11.24
N ARG A 468 -3.59 17.05 12.43
CA ARG A 468 -2.82 16.31 13.43
C ARG A 468 -1.37 16.83 13.53
N PRO A 469 -1.15 18.06 13.98
CA PRO A 469 0.19 18.61 14.06
C PRO A 469 1.05 17.70 14.92
N GLN A 470 2.28 17.43 14.47
CA GLN A 470 3.23 16.64 15.23
C GLN A 470 3.40 17.33 16.58
N THR A 471 2.93 16.69 17.64
CA THR A 471 3.26 17.11 18.99
C THR A 471 4.77 16.93 19.09
N GLN A 472 5.52 18.01 19.34
CA GLN A 472 6.95 17.88 19.66
C GLN A 472 7.02 16.92 20.84
N GLU A 473 7.44 15.69 20.61
CA GLU A 473 7.73 14.75 21.67
C GLU A 473 8.80 15.40 22.54
N GLN A 474 8.39 15.82 23.73
CA GLN A 474 9.37 16.08 24.76
C GLN A 474 10.14 14.76 24.93
N PRO A 475 11.47 14.76 24.85
CA PRO A 475 12.26 13.55 24.99
C PRO A 475 11.87 12.91 26.33
N VAL A 476 11.24 11.73 26.24
CA VAL A 476 10.95 10.91 27.42
C VAL A 476 12.32 10.64 28.06
N LYS A 477 12.61 11.31 29.17
CA LYS A 477 13.75 10.97 29.99
C LYS A 477 13.56 9.52 30.40
N LYS A 478 14.28 8.61 29.75
CA LYS A 478 14.43 7.26 30.25
C LYS A 478 14.97 7.40 31.67
N ALA A 479 14.12 7.11 32.64
CA ALA A 479 14.57 6.95 34.02
C ALA A 479 15.59 5.81 34.04
N ALA A 480 16.77 6.10 34.58
CA ALA A 480 17.86 5.16 34.74
C ALA A 480 17.49 4.01 35.69
#